data_b66c59de4447701c6f3c185e94da382c
#
_entry.id   b66c59de4447701c6f3c185e94da382c
#
_cell.length_a   1.000
_cell.length_b   1.000
_cell.length_c   1.000
_cell.angle_alpha   90.00
_cell.angle_beta   90.00
_cell.angle_gamma   90.00
#
_symmetry.space_group_name_H-M   'P 1'
#
loop_
_entity.id
_entity.type
_entity.pdbx_description
1 polymer ?
#
loop_
_entity_poly.entity_id
_entity_poly.type
_entity_poly.pdbx_seq_one_letter_code
_entity_poly.pdbx_strand_id
1 'polypeptide(L)'
;IMGRDYQVLERYAHLEHDGRLLLVNLNGEGPCLPVQGRRGFSAEEMLRLPTPEEARSMGIEWSPRRVNCFSLGDRRISIEVATPNIPWPSEWAWKDSVISDDAVDPVARESVYRTLHRVVSKVVLINAKGQVLMAKVTRGFFTGHWTLPGGFVDYGEHPRDGAVREAREELGIDIEIADHNGECGDATLEKEDSVIREAIFNDEGIDWISFTYKANYEGDEDEIVPKDDEIEEARWFDLEDAISRAISVFDRDAITILASKD
;
A
#
# COMPACT_ATOMS: atom_id res chain seq x y z
N ILE A 1 13.41 40.00 -0.39
CA ILE A 1 13.14 39.08 -1.50
C ILE A 1 14.17 37.98 -1.36
N MET A 2 13.82 36.92 -0.61
CA MET A 2 14.63 35.72 -0.52
C MET A 2 14.49 34.96 -1.82
N GLY A 3 15.61 34.70 -2.51
CA GLY A 3 15.65 33.87 -3.70
C GLY A 3 15.10 32.49 -3.40
N ARG A 4 14.11 32.05 -4.16
CA ARG A 4 13.73 30.64 -4.19
C ARG A 4 14.88 29.92 -4.87
N ASP A 5 15.68 29.18 -4.11
CA ASP A 5 16.59 28.19 -4.68
C ASP A 5 15.72 27.23 -5.50
N TYR A 6 15.88 27.29 -6.81
CA TYR A 6 15.27 26.31 -7.71
C TYR A 6 15.98 24.99 -7.48
N GLN A 7 15.41 24.15 -6.61
CA GLN A 7 15.90 22.78 -6.47
C GLN A 7 15.82 22.07 -7.82
N VAL A 8 16.95 21.58 -8.30
CA VAL A 8 17.04 20.85 -9.56
C VAL A 8 16.22 19.56 -9.44
N LEU A 9 15.32 19.33 -10.37
CA LEU A 9 14.57 18.10 -10.46
C LEU A 9 15.47 16.99 -10.99
N GLU A 10 15.79 16.03 -10.12
CA GLU A 10 16.55 14.83 -10.50
C GLU A 10 15.61 13.84 -11.19
N ARG A 11 16.05 13.28 -12.32
CA ARG A 11 15.27 12.34 -13.12
C ARG A 11 15.94 10.99 -13.20
N TYR A 12 15.16 9.95 -12.93
CA TYR A 12 15.61 8.57 -12.95
C TYR A 12 14.63 7.67 -13.71
N ALA A 13 15.09 6.49 -14.12
CA ALA A 13 14.30 5.43 -14.67
C ALA A 13 14.35 4.20 -13.74
N HIS A 14 13.19 3.77 -13.23
CA HIS A 14 13.01 2.51 -12.53
C HIS A 14 12.54 1.47 -13.55
N LEU A 15 13.49 0.77 -14.14
CA LEU A 15 13.22 -0.26 -15.13
C LEU A 15 13.26 -1.61 -14.45
N GLU A 16 12.10 -2.24 -14.34
CA GLU A 16 11.90 -3.52 -13.67
C GLU A 16 11.32 -4.57 -14.62
N HIS A 17 11.85 -5.79 -14.53
CA HIS A 17 11.31 -6.95 -15.24
C HIS A 17 11.30 -8.15 -14.27
N ASP A 18 10.11 -8.61 -13.89
CA ASP A 18 9.88 -9.77 -13.00
C ASP A 18 10.77 -9.76 -11.75
N GLY A 19 10.76 -8.66 -11.02
CA GLY A 19 11.52 -8.48 -9.78
C GLY A 19 12.99 -8.13 -9.96
N ARG A 20 13.48 -8.03 -11.20
CA ARG A 20 14.83 -7.59 -11.54
C ARG A 20 14.84 -6.10 -11.87
N LEU A 21 15.70 -5.33 -11.23
CA LEU A 21 15.84 -3.89 -11.37
C LEU A 21 17.20 -3.51 -11.96
N LEU A 22 17.19 -2.60 -12.93
CA LEU A 22 18.42 -2.04 -13.48
C LEU A 22 19.05 -1.05 -12.50
N LEU A 23 20.25 -1.33 -12.05
CA LEU A 23 21.12 -0.41 -11.33
C LEU A 23 22.38 -0.11 -12.13
N VAL A 24 22.90 1.09 -11.91
CA VAL A 24 24.17 1.56 -12.49
C VAL A 24 25.10 2.09 -11.39
N ASN A 25 26.39 2.16 -11.68
CA ASN A 25 27.35 2.86 -10.83
C ASN A 25 27.19 4.40 -10.94
N LEU A 26 28.03 5.16 -10.25
CA LEU A 26 28.00 6.63 -10.31
C LEU A 26 28.24 7.20 -11.71
N ASN A 27 29.00 6.49 -12.54
CA ASN A 27 29.31 6.93 -13.91
C ASN A 27 28.19 6.60 -14.92
N GLY A 28 27.11 5.95 -14.47
CA GLY A 28 26.01 5.52 -15.35
C GLY A 28 26.27 4.22 -16.09
N GLU A 29 27.28 3.47 -15.69
CA GLU A 29 27.61 2.18 -16.32
C GLU A 29 26.89 1.04 -15.57
N GLY A 30 26.37 0.06 -16.30
CA GLY A 30 25.64 -1.07 -15.72
C GLY A 30 25.36 -2.16 -16.75
N PRO A 31 24.64 -3.22 -16.34
CA PRO A 31 24.01 -3.41 -15.04
C PRO A 31 24.99 -3.67 -13.89
N CYS A 32 24.66 -3.17 -12.70
CA CYS A 32 25.42 -3.39 -11.47
C CYS A 32 24.60 -4.18 -10.44
N LEU A 33 25.28 -5.00 -9.64
CA LEU A 33 24.66 -5.83 -8.61
C LEU A 33 24.97 -5.31 -7.20
N PRO A 34 23.95 -5.15 -6.35
CA PRO A 34 24.14 -4.85 -4.93
C PRO A 34 24.68 -6.08 -4.18
N VAL A 35 25.27 -5.84 -3.02
CA VAL A 35 25.71 -6.88 -2.09
C VAL A 35 24.74 -6.96 -0.93
N GLN A 36 23.98 -8.05 -0.84
CA GLN A 36 22.98 -8.24 0.20
C GLN A 36 23.59 -8.14 1.60
N GLY A 37 23.00 -7.26 2.42
CA GLY A 37 23.40 -7.05 3.81
C GLY A 37 24.66 -6.22 4.02
N ARG A 38 25.21 -5.59 2.97
CA ARG A 38 26.36 -4.69 3.10
C ARG A 38 26.02 -3.47 3.95
N ARG A 39 26.88 -3.13 4.94
CA ARG A 39 26.70 -2.02 5.87
C ARG A 39 27.78 -0.92 5.75
N GLY A 40 28.91 -1.21 5.17
CA GLY A 40 29.98 -0.24 4.95
C GLY A 40 30.39 -0.24 3.48
N PHE A 41 30.58 0.94 2.92
CA PHE A 41 30.96 1.10 1.51
C PHE A 41 31.77 2.38 1.29
N SER A 42 32.55 2.40 0.22
CA SER A 42 33.20 3.62 -0.29
C SER A 42 32.27 4.34 -1.28
N ALA A 43 32.53 5.64 -1.51
CA ALA A 43 31.73 6.40 -2.47
C ALA A 43 31.76 5.79 -3.89
N GLU A 44 32.84 5.12 -4.27
CA GLU A 44 33.01 4.49 -5.59
C GLU A 44 32.13 3.25 -5.77
N GLU A 45 31.69 2.62 -4.67
CA GLU A 45 30.81 1.45 -4.67
C GLU A 45 29.33 1.80 -4.75
N MET A 46 28.99 3.10 -4.74
CA MET A 46 27.59 3.52 -4.79
C MET A 46 26.93 3.09 -6.08
N LEU A 47 25.72 2.53 -5.91
CA LEU A 47 24.81 2.13 -6.99
C LEU A 47 23.57 3.00 -6.95
N ARG A 48 22.99 3.26 -8.12
CA ARG A 48 21.79 4.09 -8.26
C ARG A 48 20.90 3.62 -9.41
N LEU A 49 19.70 4.20 -9.50
CA LEU A 49 18.91 4.09 -10.72
C LEU A 49 19.63 4.83 -11.87
N PRO A 50 19.54 4.33 -13.10
CA PRO A 50 19.98 5.10 -14.26
C PRO A 50 19.13 6.33 -14.49
N THR A 51 19.67 7.36 -15.12
CA THR A 51 18.86 8.38 -15.76
C THR A 51 18.18 7.81 -17.01
N PRO A 52 17.09 8.43 -17.51
CA PRO A 52 16.49 8.00 -18.78
C PRO A 52 17.47 7.99 -19.96
N GLU A 53 18.40 8.92 -19.99
CA GLU A 53 19.42 9.04 -21.05
C GLU A 53 20.44 7.89 -20.97
N GLU A 54 20.91 7.55 -19.77
CA GLU A 54 21.84 6.44 -19.53
C GLU A 54 21.20 5.11 -19.94
N ALA A 55 19.96 4.85 -19.52
CA ALA A 55 19.26 3.62 -19.90
C ALA A 55 19.04 3.51 -21.41
N ARG A 56 18.71 4.61 -22.08
CA ARG A 56 18.61 4.62 -23.57
C ARG A 56 19.95 4.39 -24.25
N SER A 57 21.04 4.91 -23.67
CA SER A 57 22.40 4.66 -24.21
C SER A 57 22.83 3.20 -24.13
N MET A 58 22.22 2.43 -23.23
CA MET A 58 22.38 0.96 -23.15
C MET A 58 21.50 0.19 -24.16
N GLY A 59 20.74 0.92 -25.01
CA GLY A 59 19.85 0.29 -25.99
C GLY A 59 18.52 -0.18 -25.42
N ILE A 60 18.13 0.30 -24.22
CA ILE A 60 16.90 -0.11 -23.57
C ILE A 60 15.81 0.90 -23.94
N GLU A 61 14.71 0.40 -24.50
CA GLU A 61 13.52 1.19 -24.82
C GLU A 61 12.36 0.79 -23.90
N TRP A 62 11.58 1.79 -23.49
CA TRP A 62 10.38 1.59 -22.67
C TRP A 62 9.35 2.69 -22.88
N SER A 63 8.13 2.39 -22.47
CA SER A 63 7.07 3.39 -22.29
C SER A 63 6.74 3.44 -20.79
N PRO A 64 6.77 4.62 -20.16
CA PRO A 64 6.46 4.74 -18.75
C PRO A 64 5.04 4.23 -18.44
N ARG A 65 4.90 3.37 -17.42
CA ARG A 65 3.60 2.96 -16.88
C ARG A 65 3.06 4.03 -15.94
N ARG A 66 3.95 4.69 -15.20
CA ARG A 66 3.66 5.83 -14.34
C ARG A 66 4.93 6.66 -14.11
N VAL A 67 4.74 7.86 -13.58
CA VAL A 67 5.82 8.73 -13.12
C VAL A 67 5.59 9.02 -11.63
N ASN A 68 6.54 8.64 -10.80
CA ASN A 68 6.53 8.92 -9.38
C ASN A 68 7.32 10.20 -9.10
N CYS A 69 6.68 11.18 -8.44
CA CYS A 69 7.33 12.41 -8.02
C CYS A 69 7.27 12.51 -6.49
N PHE A 70 8.42 12.70 -5.85
CA PHE A 70 8.50 12.86 -4.40
C PHE A 70 9.73 13.67 -4.00
N SER A 71 9.79 14.08 -2.73
CA SER A 71 10.97 14.71 -2.13
C SER A 71 11.64 13.75 -1.17
N LEU A 72 12.97 13.69 -1.19
CA LEU A 72 13.79 12.92 -0.27
C LEU A 72 14.86 13.85 0.32
N GLY A 73 14.65 14.33 1.54
CA GLY A 73 15.40 15.45 2.09
C GLY A 73 15.25 16.69 1.21
N ASP A 74 16.36 17.26 0.80
CA ASP A 74 16.40 18.44 -0.08
C ASP A 74 16.35 18.10 -1.58
N ARG A 75 16.26 16.82 -1.92
CA ARG A 75 16.23 16.34 -3.32
C ARG A 75 14.77 16.29 -3.81
N ARG A 76 14.50 16.81 -5.00
CA ARG A 76 13.24 16.63 -5.73
C ARG A 76 13.44 15.60 -6.81
N ILE A 77 12.67 14.54 -6.74
CA ILE A 77 12.86 13.32 -7.53
C ILE A 77 11.67 13.12 -8.47
N SER A 78 11.96 12.74 -9.72
CA SER A 78 10.98 12.24 -10.68
C SER A 78 11.49 10.91 -11.24
N ILE A 79 10.71 9.85 -11.14
CA ILE A 79 11.09 8.51 -11.57
C ILE A 79 10.08 7.99 -12.58
N GLU A 80 10.54 7.70 -13.80
CA GLU A 80 9.77 6.93 -14.78
C GLU A 80 9.80 5.45 -14.39
N VAL A 81 8.64 4.86 -14.06
CA VAL A 81 8.52 3.44 -13.71
C VAL A 81 7.99 2.68 -14.90
N ALA A 82 8.70 1.64 -15.33
CA ALA A 82 8.33 0.84 -16.48
C ALA A 82 8.87 -0.59 -16.43
N THR A 83 8.24 -1.47 -17.20
CA THR A 83 8.77 -2.78 -17.59
C THR A 83 9.21 -2.68 -19.04
N PRO A 84 10.52 -2.73 -19.35
CA PRO A 84 11.00 -2.65 -20.72
C PRO A 84 10.71 -3.95 -21.47
N ASN A 85 10.54 -3.84 -22.79
CA ASN A 85 10.35 -5.01 -23.66
C ASN A 85 11.69 -5.62 -24.06
N ILE A 86 12.30 -6.35 -23.14
CA ILE A 86 13.59 -7.06 -23.30
C ILE A 86 13.42 -8.51 -22.86
N PRO A 87 14.31 -9.43 -23.25
CA PRO A 87 14.40 -10.75 -22.62
C PRO A 87 14.66 -10.62 -21.12
N TRP A 88 14.26 -11.65 -20.35
CA TRP A 88 14.45 -11.63 -18.90
C TRP A 88 15.91 -11.34 -18.51
N PRO A 89 16.17 -10.24 -17.74
CA PRO A 89 17.53 -9.75 -17.53
C PRO A 89 18.19 -10.45 -16.31
N SER A 90 18.79 -11.62 -16.51
CA SER A 90 19.47 -12.38 -15.43
C SER A 90 20.53 -11.58 -14.70
N GLU A 91 21.12 -10.58 -15.34
CA GLU A 91 22.21 -9.74 -14.81
C GLU A 91 21.75 -8.53 -14.02
N TRP A 92 20.42 -8.28 -13.98
CA TRP A 92 19.88 -7.19 -13.18
C TRP A 92 19.72 -7.58 -11.72
N ALA A 93 19.68 -6.60 -10.83
CA ALA A 93 19.57 -6.80 -9.39
C ALA A 93 18.19 -7.32 -8.97
N TRP A 94 18.12 -8.26 -8.03
CA TRP A 94 16.89 -8.55 -7.32
C TRP A 94 16.50 -7.37 -6.42
N LYS A 95 15.25 -6.97 -6.42
CA LYS A 95 14.74 -5.86 -5.59
C LYS A 95 15.05 -6.05 -4.10
N ASP A 96 14.95 -7.27 -3.60
CA ASP A 96 15.27 -7.59 -2.20
C ASP A 96 16.75 -7.27 -1.85
N SER A 97 17.67 -7.51 -2.79
CA SER A 97 19.07 -7.14 -2.60
C SER A 97 19.29 -5.63 -2.63
N VAL A 98 18.51 -4.89 -3.43
CA VAL A 98 18.57 -3.42 -3.53
C VAL A 98 18.28 -2.77 -2.20
N ILE A 99 17.23 -3.19 -1.50
CA ILE A 99 16.84 -2.59 -0.22
C ILE A 99 17.76 -2.95 0.95
N SER A 100 18.53 -4.02 0.82
CA SER A 100 19.40 -4.55 1.88
C SER A 100 20.85 -4.06 1.81
N ASP A 101 21.25 -3.35 0.76
CA ASP A 101 22.61 -2.86 0.54
C ASP A 101 22.70 -1.34 0.81
N ASP A 102 23.50 -0.94 1.80
CA ASP A 102 23.67 0.47 2.15
C ASP A 102 24.42 1.27 1.07
N ALA A 103 25.14 0.63 0.17
CA ALA A 103 25.77 1.27 -0.99
C ALA A 103 24.78 1.64 -2.10
N VAL A 104 23.52 1.23 -2.01
CA VAL A 104 22.51 1.67 -2.96
C VAL A 104 21.93 3.02 -2.53
N ASP A 105 21.89 3.97 -3.48
CA ASP A 105 21.35 5.32 -3.27
C ASP A 105 19.93 5.24 -2.63
N PRO A 106 19.67 6.05 -1.60
CA PRO A 106 18.36 6.08 -0.95
C PRO A 106 17.17 6.28 -1.92
N VAL A 107 17.34 7.00 -3.03
CA VAL A 107 16.30 7.16 -4.05
C VAL A 107 15.95 5.83 -4.72
N ALA A 108 16.95 4.99 -5.00
CA ALA A 108 16.69 3.67 -5.59
C ALA A 108 15.96 2.76 -4.59
N ARG A 109 16.37 2.76 -3.33
CA ARG A 109 15.69 2.00 -2.27
C ARG A 109 14.26 2.48 -2.05
N GLU A 110 14.05 3.80 -1.98
CA GLU A 110 12.71 4.39 -1.87
C GLU A 110 11.84 4.04 -3.09
N SER A 111 12.42 4.06 -4.30
CA SER A 111 11.69 3.67 -5.50
C SER A 111 11.23 2.22 -5.47
N VAL A 112 12.08 1.28 -5.01
CA VAL A 112 11.69 -0.12 -4.80
C VAL A 112 10.56 -0.21 -3.79
N TYR A 113 10.70 0.49 -2.66
CA TYR A 113 9.69 0.49 -1.61
C TYR A 113 8.31 0.98 -2.11
N ARG A 114 8.29 1.97 -3.01
CA ARG A 114 7.07 2.48 -3.65
C ARG A 114 6.46 1.55 -4.69
N THR A 115 7.19 0.53 -5.14
CA THR A 115 6.67 -0.51 -6.05
C THR A 115 6.21 -1.78 -5.32
N LEU A 116 6.32 -1.83 -4.00
CA LEU A 116 5.74 -2.89 -3.18
C LEU A 116 4.27 -2.60 -2.92
N HIS A 117 3.44 -3.65 -2.97
CA HIS A 117 2.03 -3.53 -2.62
C HIS A 117 1.86 -3.38 -1.10
N ARG A 118 0.97 -2.50 -0.70
CA ARG A 118 0.46 -2.38 0.66
C ARG A 118 -0.84 -3.17 0.73
N VAL A 119 -0.86 -4.19 1.55
CA VAL A 119 -2.06 -4.99 1.73
C VAL A 119 -2.78 -4.50 2.98
N VAL A 120 -4.07 -4.16 2.81
CA VAL A 120 -4.94 -3.74 3.90
C VAL A 120 -6.20 -4.59 3.90
N SER A 121 -6.74 -4.84 5.08
CA SER A 121 -8.04 -5.48 5.25
C SER A 121 -8.97 -4.58 6.03
N LYS A 122 -10.24 -4.59 5.67
CA LYS A 122 -11.28 -3.77 6.26
C LYS A 122 -12.56 -4.56 6.45
N VAL A 123 -13.39 -4.11 7.36
CA VAL A 123 -14.69 -4.72 7.59
C VAL A 123 -15.81 -3.68 7.57
N VAL A 124 -16.89 -3.98 6.85
CA VAL A 124 -18.16 -3.28 6.96
C VAL A 124 -18.98 -4.02 8.03
N LEU A 125 -19.02 -3.45 9.21
CA LEU A 125 -19.85 -3.95 10.32
C LEU A 125 -21.25 -3.37 10.19
N ILE A 126 -22.27 -4.25 10.26
CA ILE A 126 -23.67 -3.88 10.08
C ILE A 126 -24.44 -4.29 11.33
N ASN A 127 -25.17 -3.34 11.93
CA ASN A 127 -26.06 -3.64 13.05
C ASN A 127 -27.45 -4.10 12.57
N ALA A 128 -28.30 -4.49 13.53
CA ALA A 128 -29.69 -4.92 13.26
C ALA A 128 -30.58 -3.84 12.61
N LYS A 129 -30.14 -2.56 12.63
CA LYS A 129 -30.84 -1.44 11.99
C LYS A 129 -30.39 -1.21 10.54
N GLY A 130 -29.40 -1.99 10.04
CA GLY A 130 -28.80 -1.82 8.71
C GLY A 130 -27.79 -0.65 8.66
N GLN A 131 -27.30 -0.17 9.79
CA GLN A 131 -26.32 0.91 9.86
C GLN A 131 -24.90 0.35 9.83
N VAL A 132 -23.97 1.14 9.30
CA VAL A 132 -22.53 0.81 9.19
C VAL A 132 -21.75 1.50 10.30
N LEU A 133 -20.89 0.75 10.99
CA LEU A 133 -19.95 1.30 11.95
C LEU A 133 -18.76 1.92 11.23
N MET A 134 -18.46 3.18 11.56
CA MET A 134 -17.26 3.85 11.09
C MET A 134 -16.45 4.37 12.27
N ALA A 135 -15.14 4.45 12.08
CA ALA A 135 -14.17 4.95 13.03
C ALA A 135 -13.55 6.27 12.54
N LYS A 136 -13.41 7.27 13.42
CA LYS A 136 -12.72 8.52 13.14
C LYS A 136 -11.28 8.42 13.64
N VAL A 137 -10.33 8.52 12.73
CA VAL A 137 -8.92 8.19 12.98
C VAL A 137 -8.15 9.38 13.59
N THR A 138 -7.34 9.15 14.63
CA THR A 138 -6.50 10.18 15.26
C THR A 138 -5.09 10.25 14.71
N ARG A 139 -4.60 9.18 14.08
CA ARG A 139 -3.23 9.08 13.55
C ARG A 139 -3.20 8.38 12.18
N GLY A 140 -2.09 8.50 11.49
CA GLY A 140 -1.87 7.84 10.21
C GLY A 140 -2.38 8.63 9.01
N PHE A 141 -2.61 7.93 7.90
CA PHE A 141 -2.89 8.54 6.60
C PHE A 141 -4.23 9.30 6.56
N PHE A 142 -5.24 8.81 7.28
CA PHE A 142 -6.59 9.38 7.28
C PHE A 142 -6.93 10.15 8.56
N THR A 143 -5.95 10.71 9.27
CA THR A 143 -6.16 11.47 10.50
C THR A 143 -7.29 12.49 10.38
N GLY A 144 -8.23 12.47 11.33
CA GLY A 144 -9.39 13.37 11.40
C GLY A 144 -10.56 12.99 10.50
N HIS A 145 -10.46 11.88 9.75
CA HIS A 145 -11.49 11.42 8.82
C HIS A 145 -12.15 10.11 9.28
N TRP A 146 -13.32 9.85 8.73
CA TRP A 146 -14.09 8.64 8.94
C TRP A 146 -13.67 7.55 7.96
N THR A 147 -13.38 6.36 8.48
CA THR A 147 -13.02 5.17 7.71
C THR A 147 -13.79 3.95 8.23
N LEU A 148 -13.84 2.89 7.43
CA LEU A 148 -14.18 1.58 7.93
C LEU A 148 -13.08 1.07 8.88
N PRO A 149 -13.43 0.30 9.92
CA PRO A 149 -12.43 -0.40 10.75
C PRO A 149 -11.53 -1.26 9.89
N GLY A 150 -10.22 -1.24 10.18
CA GLY A 150 -9.24 -2.03 9.46
C GLY A 150 -7.92 -1.33 9.22
N GLY A 151 -6.90 -2.12 8.91
CA GLY A 151 -5.53 -1.66 8.75
C GLY A 151 -4.68 -2.57 7.89
N PHE A 152 -3.38 -2.55 8.13
CA PHE A 152 -2.43 -3.40 7.41
C PHE A 152 -2.60 -4.87 7.79
N VAL A 153 -2.49 -5.73 6.77
CA VAL A 153 -2.39 -7.17 6.99
C VAL A 153 -0.96 -7.49 7.44
N ASP A 154 -0.83 -8.23 8.52
CA ASP A 154 0.45 -8.63 9.07
C ASP A 154 1.16 -9.69 8.24
N TYR A 155 2.46 -9.87 8.47
CA TYR A 155 3.23 -10.89 7.76
C TYR A 155 2.71 -12.29 8.07
N GLY A 156 2.35 -13.02 7.00
CA GLY A 156 1.81 -14.38 7.11
C GLY A 156 0.36 -14.47 7.60
N GLU A 157 -0.30 -13.34 7.76
CA GLU A 157 -1.70 -13.25 8.14
C GLU A 157 -2.60 -13.31 6.90
N HIS A 158 -3.73 -14.01 6.99
CA HIS A 158 -4.75 -13.94 5.97
C HIS A 158 -5.55 -12.64 6.11
N PRO A 159 -5.94 -11.93 5.02
CA PRO A 159 -6.66 -10.65 5.12
C PRO A 159 -7.96 -10.73 5.94
N ARG A 160 -8.65 -11.86 5.95
CA ARG A 160 -9.85 -12.09 6.77
C ARG A 160 -9.54 -12.02 8.27
N ASP A 161 -8.46 -12.70 8.70
CA ASP A 161 -7.99 -12.67 10.09
C ASP A 161 -7.50 -11.27 10.47
N GLY A 162 -6.83 -10.57 9.54
CA GLY A 162 -6.43 -9.18 9.69
C GLY A 162 -7.62 -8.26 9.99
N ALA A 163 -8.73 -8.40 9.26
CA ALA A 163 -9.92 -7.59 9.52
C ALA A 163 -10.54 -7.88 10.91
N VAL A 164 -10.52 -9.13 11.35
CA VAL A 164 -10.99 -9.53 12.71
C VAL A 164 -10.06 -8.94 13.78
N ARG A 165 -8.75 -9.05 13.59
CA ARG A 165 -7.74 -8.50 14.51
C ARG A 165 -7.89 -6.97 14.65
N GLU A 166 -7.99 -6.25 13.52
CA GLU A 166 -8.15 -4.79 13.50
C GLU A 166 -9.44 -4.34 14.22
N ALA A 167 -10.56 -5.04 14.03
CA ALA A 167 -11.78 -4.73 14.76
C ALA A 167 -11.61 -4.87 16.28
N ARG A 168 -10.86 -5.88 16.74
CA ARG A 168 -10.53 -6.05 18.14
C ARG A 168 -9.56 -4.97 18.64
N GLU A 169 -8.53 -4.64 17.86
CA GLU A 169 -7.51 -3.66 18.25
C GLU A 169 -8.05 -2.23 18.26
N GLU A 170 -8.81 -1.82 17.23
CA GLU A 170 -9.33 -0.48 17.09
C GLU A 170 -10.58 -0.21 17.94
N LEU A 171 -11.45 -1.21 18.11
CA LEU A 171 -12.80 -1.04 18.66
C LEU A 171 -13.09 -1.90 19.89
N GLY A 172 -12.17 -2.80 20.26
CA GLY A 172 -12.33 -3.69 21.41
C GLY A 172 -13.37 -4.80 21.24
N ILE A 173 -13.86 -5.04 20.02
CA ILE A 173 -14.94 -5.98 19.73
C ILE A 173 -14.43 -7.25 19.02
N ASP A 174 -15.03 -8.39 19.37
CA ASP A 174 -14.83 -9.64 18.65
C ASP A 174 -15.91 -9.79 17.59
N ILE A 175 -15.48 -10.02 16.37
CA ILE A 175 -16.35 -10.23 15.22
C ILE A 175 -16.07 -11.57 14.55
N GLU A 176 -17.06 -12.08 13.84
CA GLU A 176 -16.92 -13.26 12.99
C GLU A 176 -17.15 -12.86 11.53
N ILE A 177 -16.22 -13.24 10.65
CA ILE A 177 -16.32 -13.05 9.21
C ILE A 177 -16.51 -14.43 8.58
N ALA A 178 -17.63 -14.65 7.90
CA ALA A 178 -17.93 -15.93 7.27
C ALA A 178 -16.83 -16.35 6.28
N ASP A 179 -16.46 -17.62 6.32
CA ASP A 179 -15.40 -18.23 5.50
C ASP A 179 -15.95 -19.46 4.77
N HIS A 180 -16.66 -19.23 3.66
CA HIS A 180 -17.29 -20.29 2.88
C HIS A 180 -16.33 -21.34 2.36
N ASN A 181 -15.13 -20.93 2.01
CA ASN A 181 -14.16 -21.76 1.33
C ASN A 181 -13.18 -22.43 2.27
N GLY A 182 -13.20 -22.06 3.57
CA GLY A 182 -12.21 -22.53 4.54
C GLY A 182 -10.82 -21.99 4.27
N GLU A 183 -10.71 -20.70 3.88
CA GLU A 183 -9.44 -20.06 3.53
C GLU A 183 -8.53 -19.84 4.75
N CYS A 184 -9.16 -19.68 5.92
CA CYS A 184 -8.47 -19.48 7.21
C CYS A 184 -8.62 -20.64 8.17
N GLY A 185 -9.38 -21.68 7.84
CA GLY A 185 -9.67 -22.82 8.71
C GLY A 185 -10.79 -23.68 8.16
N ASP A 186 -11.71 -24.10 9.04
CA ASP A 186 -12.89 -24.85 8.61
C ASP A 186 -13.92 -23.93 7.93
N ALA A 187 -14.44 -24.35 6.80
CA ALA A 187 -15.45 -23.59 6.08
C ALA A 187 -16.71 -23.37 6.93
N THR A 188 -17.22 -22.15 6.94
CA THR A 188 -18.48 -21.81 7.61
C THR A 188 -19.68 -22.30 6.81
N LEU A 189 -20.79 -22.56 7.49
CA LEU A 189 -22.03 -23.05 6.85
C LEU A 189 -22.89 -21.92 6.25
N GLU A 190 -22.45 -20.68 6.36
CA GLU A 190 -23.17 -19.53 5.80
C GLU A 190 -23.18 -19.58 4.27
N LYS A 191 -24.29 -19.15 3.68
CA LYS A 191 -24.52 -19.25 2.23
C LYS A 191 -24.04 -18.03 1.44
N GLU A 192 -23.80 -16.90 2.12
CA GLU A 192 -23.39 -15.65 1.50
C GLU A 192 -21.90 -15.41 1.67
N ASP A 193 -21.23 -15.04 0.59
CA ASP A 193 -19.83 -14.65 0.64
C ASP A 193 -19.68 -13.36 1.45
N SER A 194 -18.76 -13.37 2.39
CA SER A 194 -18.42 -12.20 3.22
C SER A 194 -17.58 -11.18 2.47
N VAL A 195 -16.94 -11.55 1.37
CA VAL A 195 -16.14 -10.63 0.56
C VAL A 195 -17.07 -9.65 -0.16
N ILE A 196 -16.94 -8.36 0.17
CA ILE A 196 -17.63 -7.30 -0.57
C ILE A 196 -16.82 -6.90 -1.78
N ARG A 197 -15.54 -6.65 -1.59
CA ARG A 197 -14.66 -6.14 -2.64
C ARG A 197 -13.19 -6.47 -2.41
N GLU A 198 -12.54 -6.82 -3.49
CA GLU A 198 -11.09 -6.77 -3.65
C GLU A 198 -10.76 -5.63 -4.61
N ALA A 199 -9.85 -4.77 -4.24
CA ALA A 199 -9.51 -3.61 -5.05
C ALA A 199 -8.01 -3.30 -5.01
N ILE A 200 -7.50 -2.82 -6.14
CA ILE A 200 -6.17 -2.23 -6.20
C ILE A 200 -6.32 -0.73 -6.45
N PHE A 201 -5.51 0.06 -5.78
CA PHE A 201 -5.54 1.51 -5.83
C PHE A 201 -4.11 2.04 -5.79
N ASN A 202 -3.81 3.03 -6.62
CA ASN A 202 -2.52 3.70 -6.64
C ASN A 202 -2.64 5.13 -6.12
N ASP A 203 -1.88 5.45 -5.09
CA ASP A 203 -1.78 6.79 -4.56
C ASP A 203 -0.32 7.17 -4.34
N GLU A 204 0.09 8.33 -4.88
CA GLU A 204 1.48 8.84 -4.84
C GLU A 204 2.55 7.80 -5.23
N GLY A 205 2.22 6.91 -6.15
CA GLY A 205 3.12 5.84 -6.61
C GLY A 205 3.19 4.63 -5.69
N ILE A 206 2.33 4.52 -4.69
CA ILE A 206 2.19 3.35 -3.84
C ILE A 206 0.94 2.58 -4.26
N ASP A 207 1.09 1.28 -4.50
CA ASP A 207 -0.03 0.40 -4.79
C ASP A 207 -0.58 -0.18 -3.48
N TRP A 208 -1.89 0.00 -3.30
CA TRP A 208 -2.65 -0.56 -2.19
C TRP A 208 -3.54 -1.68 -2.70
N ILE A 209 -3.55 -2.81 -2.02
CA ILE A 209 -4.50 -3.90 -2.25
C ILE A 209 -5.40 -3.95 -1.02
N SER A 210 -6.70 -3.77 -1.23
CA SER A 210 -7.68 -3.80 -0.14
C SER A 210 -8.60 -5.00 -0.29
N PHE A 211 -8.74 -5.74 0.80
CA PHE A 211 -9.76 -6.76 1.00
C PHE A 211 -10.80 -6.19 1.95
N THR A 212 -12.06 -6.10 1.53
CA THR A 212 -13.14 -5.60 2.37
C THR A 212 -14.19 -6.68 2.56
N TYR A 213 -14.47 -6.99 3.81
CA TYR A 213 -15.41 -8.02 4.24
C TYR A 213 -16.67 -7.39 4.84
N LYS A 214 -17.74 -8.19 4.90
CA LYS A 214 -18.97 -7.89 5.62
C LYS A 214 -19.03 -8.75 6.87
N ALA A 215 -19.44 -8.15 7.98
CA ALA A 215 -19.83 -8.88 9.17
C ALA A 215 -21.03 -8.23 9.84
N ASN A 216 -21.89 -9.05 10.44
CA ASN A 216 -23.00 -8.56 11.26
C ASN A 216 -22.50 -8.37 12.69
N TYR A 217 -22.94 -7.30 13.32
CA TYR A 217 -22.65 -7.04 14.73
C TYR A 217 -23.96 -7.12 15.52
N GLU A 218 -24.00 -8.10 16.43
CA GLU A 218 -25.16 -8.37 17.29
C GLU A 218 -24.92 -7.98 18.75
N GLY A 219 -23.71 -7.47 19.09
CA GLY A 219 -23.38 -6.99 20.43
C GLY A 219 -24.00 -5.65 20.77
N ASP A 220 -23.86 -5.24 22.03
CA ASP A 220 -24.34 -3.94 22.50
C ASP A 220 -23.42 -2.81 22.05
N GLU A 221 -23.99 -1.63 21.77
CA GLU A 221 -23.20 -0.45 21.36
C GLU A 221 -22.20 -0.01 22.44
N ASP A 222 -22.48 -0.28 23.71
CA ASP A 222 -21.61 0.03 24.86
C ASP A 222 -20.37 -0.88 24.95
N GLU A 223 -20.33 -1.98 24.19
CA GLU A 223 -19.17 -2.88 24.08
C GLU A 223 -18.09 -2.31 23.14
N ILE A 224 -18.46 -1.33 22.31
CA ILE A 224 -17.53 -0.69 21.39
C ILE A 224 -16.66 0.30 22.15
N VAL A 225 -15.40 -0.05 22.34
CA VAL A 225 -14.42 0.75 23.05
C VAL A 225 -13.31 1.17 22.11
N PRO A 226 -13.43 2.36 21.47
CA PRO A 226 -12.38 2.87 20.60
C PRO A 226 -11.03 2.96 21.30
N LYS A 227 -9.96 2.60 20.62
CA LYS A 227 -8.60 2.70 21.13
C LYS A 227 -8.15 4.17 21.13
N ASP A 228 -7.96 4.75 22.30
CA ASP A 228 -7.74 6.18 22.52
C ASP A 228 -6.61 6.83 21.69
N ASP A 229 -5.54 6.09 21.40
CA ASP A 229 -4.38 6.60 20.66
C ASP A 229 -4.53 6.44 19.13
N GLU A 230 -5.62 5.84 18.65
CA GLU A 230 -5.83 5.49 17.25
C GLU A 230 -7.18 5.97 16.71
N ILE A 231 -8.22 5.83 17.49
CA ILE A 231 -9.60 6.16 17.13
C ILE A 231 -10.17 7.22 18.07
N GLU A 232 -10.55 8.37 17.52
CA GLU A 232 -11.18 9.46 18.28
C GLU A 232 -12.62 9.10 18.67
N GLU A 233 -13.35 8.47 17.76
CA GLU A 233 -14.77 8.16 17.90
C GLU A 233 -15.15 6.99 16.97
N ALA A 234 -16.02 6.11 17.43
CA ALA A 234 -16.71 5.13 16.59
C ALA A 234 -18.22 5.42 16.61
N ARG A 235 -18.87 5.37 15.43
CA ARG A 235 -20.29 5.71 15.32
C ARG A 235 -20.97 4.92 14.21
N TRP A 236 -22.24 4.59 14.45
CA TRP A 236 -23.14 4.00 13.47
C TRP A 236 -23.71 5.08 12.55
N PHE A 237 -23.69 4.82 11.24
CA PHE A 237 -24.26 5.70 10.21
C PHE A 237 -25.18 4.92 9.30
N ASP A 238 -26.24 5.56 8.82
CA ASP A 238 -27.03 5.04 7.72
C ASP A 238 -26.15 4.96 6.46
N LEU A 239 -26.46 4.04 5.53
CA LEU A 239 -25.62 3.76 4.37
C LEU A 239 -25.25 5.01 3.55
N GLU A 240 -26.22 5.90 3.28
CA GLU A 240 -25.98 7.15 2.52
C GLU A 240 -25.01 8.08 3.25
N ASP A 241 -25.18 8.24 4.56
CA ASP A 241 -24.32 9.04 5.41
C ASP A 241 -22.91 8.44 5.49
N ALA A 242 -22.79 7.12 5.63
CA ALA A 242 -21.51 6.41 5.64
C ALA A 242 -20.74 6.62 4.33
N ILE A 243 -21.39 6.47 3.17
CA ILE A 243 -20.81 6.73 1.84
C ILE A 243 -20.32 8.18 1.74
N SER A 244 -21.08 9.14 2.21
CA SER A 244 -20.72 10.57 2.13
C SER A 244 -19.53 10.96 3.00
N ARG A 245 -19.33 10.26 4.13
CA ARG A 245 -18.29 10.55 5.14
C ARG A 245 -16.99 9.79 4.89
N ALA A 246 -17.08 8.62 4.25
CA ALA A 246 -15.92 7.78 3.97
C ALA A 246 -14.90 8.53 3.12
N ILE A 247 -13.70 8.76 3.68
CA ILE A 247 -12.61 9.43 2.95
C ILE A 247 -11.96 8.51 1.93
N SER A 248 -11.81 7.25 2.29
CA SER A 248 -11.16 6.24 1.45
C SER A 248 -12.05 5.82 0.28
N VAL A 249 -11.45 5.72 -0.92
CA VAL A 249 -12.12 5.17 -2.10
C VAL A 249 -12.55 3.72 -1.85
N PHE A 250 -11.72 2.93 -1.16
CA PHE A 250 -12.04 1.54 -0.80
C PHE A 250 -13.31 1.44 0.03
N ASP A 251 -13.42 2.28 1.06
CA ASP A 251 -14.54 2.28 1.99
C ASP A 251 -15.84 2.69 1.27
N ARG A 252 -15.76 3.77 0.50
CA ARG A 252 -16.89 4.29 -0.28
C ARG A 252 -17.44 3.28 -1.26
N ASP A 253 -16.52 2.65 -2.02
CA ASP A 253 -16.89 1.63 -2.99
C ASP A 253 -17.53 0.40 -2.33
N ALA A 254 -16.95 -0.08 -1.21
CA ALA A 254 -17.48 -1.24 -0.50
C ALA A 254 -18.89 -0.99 0.06
N ILE A 255 -19.11 0.16 0.71
CA ILE A 255 -20.42 0.55 1.24
C ILE A 255 -21.43 0.73 0.09
N THR A 256 -21.01 1.31 -1.05
CA THR A 256 -21.88 1.48 -2.23
C THR A 256 -22.30 0.13 -2.82
N ILE A 257 -21.39 -0.84 -2.90
CA ILE A 257 -21.71 -2.20 -3.38
C ILE A 257 -22.72 -2.86 -2.45
N LEU A 258 -22.55 -2.69 -1.14
CA LEU A 258 -23.49 -3.21 -0.16
C LEU A 258 -24.89 -2.60 -0.36
N ALA A 259 -24.99 -1.27 -0.42
CA ALA A 259 -26.25 -0.56 -0.64
C ALA A 259 -26.98 -0.91 -1.95
N SER A 260 -26.25 -1.44 -2.95
CA SER A 260 -26.84 -1.85 -4.24
C SER A 260 -27.39 -3.28 -4.25
N LYS A 261 -27.12 -4.06 -3.19
CA LYS A 261 -27.59 -5.45 -3.07
C LYS A 261 -28.88 -5.59 -2.26
N ASP A 262 -29.25 -4.54 -1.52
CA ASP A 262 -30.52 -4.40 -0.80
C ASP A 262 -31.60 -3.72 -1.68
#